data_e5ffeac4b28312b3b9e3ea14db26902e
#
_entry.id   e5ffeac4b28312b3b9e3ea14db26902e
#
_cell.length_a   1.000
_cell.length_b   1.000
_cell.length_c   1.000
_cell.angle_alpha   90.00
_cell.angle_beta   90.00
_cell.angle_gamma   90.00
#
_symmetry.space_group_name_H-M   'P 1'
#
loop_
_entity.id
_entity.type
_entity.pdbx_description
1 polymer ?
#
loop_
_entity_poly.entity_id
_entity_poly.type
_entity_poly.pdbx_seq_one_letter_code
_entity_poly.pdbx_strand_id
1 'polypeptide(L)'
;MTTKVIMYGVGQMNMLATRLLKERGIDIVGAINRPGPKIGKDLGLLSGIDYLNIPISDNPEKVLSKTADIVIVAVTSELPIMFPIYKQCLEAKKNVATIGESSSFSWRLYPELTVELDNIAKAYGVTITGTGAQDFGIVHLGILM
;
A
#
# COMPACT_ATOMS: atom_id res chain seq x y z
N MET A 1 6.19 18.83 8.54
CA MET A 1 6.71 17.82 7.57
C MET A 1 5.53 17.23 6.85
N THR A 2 5.59 17.11 5.52
CA THR A 2 4.53 16.48 4.72
C THR A 2 4.80 14.98 4.63
N THR A 3 3.80 14.15 4.88
CA THR A 3 3.90 12.68 4.76
C THR A 3 4.20 12.29 3.32
N LYS A 4 5.19 11.43 3.12
CA LYS A 4 5.60 10.92 1.81
C LYS A 4 5.11 9.49 1.60
N VAL A 5 4.45 9.26 0.48
CA VAL A 5 3.73 8.02 0.18
C VAL A 5 4.26 7.38 -1.10
N ILE A 6 4.38 6.06 -1.09
CA ILE A 6 4.56 5.23 -2.29
C ILE A 6 3.25 4.46 -2.55
N MET A 7 2.81 4.46 -3.79
CA MET A 7 1.64 3.70 -4.24
C MET A 7 2.08 2.36 -4.82
N TYR A 8 1.67 1.24 -4.20
CA TYR A 8 2.01 -0.10 -4.68
C TYR A 8 0.75 -0.82 -5.21
N GLY A 9 0.73 -1.14 -6.49
CA GLY A 9 -0.43 -1.62 -7.22
C GLY A 9 -1.27 -0.48 -7.78
N VAL A 10 -1.00 -0.05 -9.02
CA VAL A 10 -1.74 1.04 -9.66
C VAL A 10 -3.01 0.50 -10.33
N GLY A 11 -3.94 0.02 -9.49
CA GLY A 11 -5.31 -0.34 -9.86
C GLY A 11 -6.29 0.82 -9.62
N GLN A 12 -7.58 0.58 -9.81
CA GLN A 12 -8.64 1.58 -9.62
C GLN A 12 -8.61 2.21 -8.22
N MET A 13 -8.40 1.39 -7.18
CA MET A 13 -8.40 1.88 -5.80
C MET A 13 -7.21 2.80 -5.52
N ASN A 14 -6.01 2.44 -5.94
CA ASN A 14 -4.85 3.31 -5.75
C ASN A 14 -4.86 4.55 -6.67
N MET A 15 -5.50 4.51 -7.83
CA MET A 15 -5.74 5.70 -8.64
C MET A 15 -6.72 6.66 -7.95
N LEU A 16 -7.77 6.14 -7.32
CA LEU A 16 -8.68 6.95 -6.48
C LEU A 16 -7.95 7.51 -5.26
N ALA A 17 -7.20 6.68 -4.55
CA ALA A 17 -6.40 7.11 -3.40
C ALA A 17 -5.39 8.20 -3.79
N THR A 18 -4.76 8.09 -4.96
CA THR A 18 -3.85 9.12 -5.49
C THR A 18 -4.53 10.49 -5.58
N ARG A 19 -5.75 10.57 -6.13
CA ARG A 19 -6.53 11.82 -6.19
C ARG A 19 -6.78 12.40 -4.81
N LEU A 20 -7.32 11.58 -3.91
CA LEU A 20 -7.67 11.99 -2.54
C LEU A 20 -6.45 12.42 -1.72
N LEU A 21 -5.32 11.76 -1.89
CA LEU A 21 -4.06 12.13 -1.22
C LEU A 21 -3.54 13.49 -1.73
N LYS A 22 -3.59 13.71 -3.03
CA LYS A 22 -3.19 15.00 -3.62
C LYS A 22 -4.10 16.14 -3.19
N GLU A 23 -5.40 15.96 -3.15
CA GLU A 23 -6.35 16.94 -2.62
C GLU A 23 -6.05 17.33 -1.17
N ARG A 24 -5.48 16.40 -0.38
CA ARG A 24 -5.07 16.64 1.02
C ARG A 24 -3.64 17.14 1.18
N GLY A 25 -2.95 17.43 0.09
CA GLY A 25 -1.58 17.93 0.13
C GLY A 25 -0.54 16.89 0.54
N ILE A 26 -0.86 15.60 0.44
CA ILE A 26 0.07 14.50 0.72
C ILE A 26 1.06 14.35 -0.46
N ASP A 27 2.32 14.13 -0.14
CA ASP A 27 3.38 14.00 -1.14
C ASP A 27 3.53 12.55 -1.61
N ILE A 28 3.23 12.28 -2.88
CA ILE A 28 3.44 10.96 -3.47
C ILE A 28 4.79 10.97 -4.18
N VAL A 29 5.68 10.05 -3.80
CA VAL A 29 7.08 10.03 -4.26
C VAL A 29 7.42 8.86 -5.17
N GLY A 30 6.51 7.90 -5.34
CA GLY A 30 6.74 6.75 -6.20
C GLY A 30 5.48 5.93 -6.45
N ALA A 31 5.52 5.16 -7.53
CA ALA A 31 4.46 4.23 -7.90
C ALA A 31 5.05 2.93 -8.44
N ILE A 32 4.51 1.80 -7.96
CA ILE A 32 4.93 0.46 -8.34
C ILE A 32 3.74 -0.27 -8.92
N ASN A 33 3.95 -0.98 -10.02
CA ASN A 33 2.96 -1.88 -10.60
C ASN A 33 3.65 -3.09 -11.21
N ARG A 34 2.92 -4.20 -11.36
CA ARG A 34 3.43 -5.35 -12.13
C ARG A 34 3.75 -4.94 -13.57
N PRO A 35 4.67 -5.63 -14.26
CA PRO A 35 4.96 -5.40 -15.67
C PRO A 35 3.69 -5.32 -16.51
N GLY A 36 3.64 -4.36 -17.45
CA GLY A 36 2.49 -4.17 -18.31
C GLY A 36 2.38 -2.75 -18.87
N PRO A 37 1.26 -2.42 -19.51
CA PRO A 37 1.10 -1.20 -20.30
C PRO A 37 1.07 0.11 -19.48
N LYS A 38 1.08 0.02 -18.16
CA LYS A 38 1.12 1.19 -17.27
C LYS A 38 2.55 1.65 -16.95
N ILE A 39 3.54 0.78 -17.15
CA ILE A 39 4.95 1.10 -16.83
C ILE A 39 5.43 2.29 -17.66
N GLY A 40 6.14 3.20 -17.00
CA GLY A 40 6.63 4.45 -17.58
C GLY A 40 5.60 5.56 -17.72
N LYS A 41 4.30 5.27 -17.59
CA LYS A 41 3.25 6.30 -17.60
C LYS A 41 3.22 7.08 -16.28
N ASP A 42 2.82 8.33 -16.34
CA ASP A 42 2.67 9.16 -15.15
C ASP A 42 1.45 8.74 -14.32
N LEU A 43 1.66 8.63 -13.00
CA LEU A 43 0.63 8.24 -12.05
C LEU A 43 -0.53 9.23 -12.02
N GLY A 44 -0.24 10.53 -12.09
CA GLY A 44 -1.27 11.59 -12.07
C GLY A 44 -2.19 11.50 -13.27
N LEU A 45 -1.62 11.44 -14.47
CA LEU A 45 -2.38 11.34 -15.71
C LEU A 45 -3.25 10.08 -15.75
N LEU A 46 -2.72 8.93 -15.31
CA LEU A 46 -3.51 7.70 -15.20
C LEU A 46 -4.60 7.78 -14.12
N SER A 47 -4.38 8.58 -13.10
CA SER A 47 -5.37 8.81 -12.04
C SER A 47 -6.41 9.88 -12.41
N GLY A 48 -6.31 10.50 -13.60
CA GLY A 48 -7.24 11.53 -14.07
C GLY A 48 -7.06 12.88 -13.40
N ILE A 49 -5.84 13.20 -12.96
CA ILE A 49 -5.43 14.49 -12.42
C ILE A 49 -4.22 15.02 -13.20
N ASP A 50 -3.72 16.19 -12.79
CA ASP A 50 -2.54 16.82 -13.41
C ASP A 50 -1.30 15.92 -13.37
N TYR A 51 -0.37 16.20 -14.27
CA TYR A 51 0.93 15.55 -14.35
C TYR A 51 1.70 15.68 -13.04
N LEU A 52 2.08 14.55 -12.43
CA LEU A 52 2.77 14.53 -11.13
C LEU A 52 4.30 14.33 -11.26
N ASN A 53 4.81 14.00 -12.44
CA ASN A 53 6.19 13.56 -12.66
C ASN A 53 6.56 12.31 -11.84
N ILE A 54 5.61 11.38 -11.73
CA ILE A 54 5.77 10.10 -11.00
C ILE A 54 5.58 8.95 -11.99
N PRO A 55 6.64 8.51 -12.67
CA PRO A 55 6.55 7.37 -13.56
C PRO A 55 6.31 6.09 -12.77
N ILE A 56 5.36 5.29 -13.25
CA ILE A 56 5.08 3.97 -12.68
C ILE A 56 6.20 3.01 -13.06
N SER A 57 6.73 2.29 -12.08
CA SER A 57 7.86 1.36 -12.25
C SER A 57 7.45 -0.07 -11.92
N ASP A 58 8.07 -1.02 -12.59
CA ASP A 58 8.01 -2.46 -12.27
C ASP A 58 9.23 -2.94 -11.48
N ASN A 59 10.05 -2.02 -11.01
CA ASN A 59 11.19 -2.29 -10.15
C ASN A 59 10.90 -1.80 -8.71
N PRO A 60 10.40 -2.68 -7.82
CA PRO A 60 10.06 -2.31 -6.45
C PRO A 60 11.28 -1.82 -5.66
N GLU A 61 12.44 -2.46 -5.80
CA GLU A 61 13.64 -2.11 -5.06
C GLU A 61 14.05 -0.65 -5.32
N LYS A 62 14.06 -0.26 -6.60
CA LYS A 62 14.37 1.12 -7.00
C LYS A 62 13.39 2.14 -6.42
N VAL A 63 12.10 1.80 -6.34
CA VAL A 63 11.09 2.73 -5.82
C VAL A 63 11.10 2.76 -4.30
N LEU A 64 11.23 1.61 -3.64
CA LEU A 64 11.26 1.49 -2.18
C LEU A 64 12.54 2.10 -1.56
N SER A 65 13.63 2.25 -2.33
CA SER A 65 14.83 2.96 -1.87
C SER A 65 14.63 4.47 -1.70
N LYS A 66 13.55 5.04 -2.25
CA LYS A 66 13.22 6.46 -2.05
C LYS A 66 12.84 6.74 -0.61
N THR A 67 13.08 7.98 -0.16
CA THR A 67 12.60 8.46 1.14
C THR A 67 11.08 8.56 1.12
N ALA A 68 10.43 7.70 1.90
CA ALA A 68 8.98 7.68 2.08
C ALA A 68 8.64 7.16 3.48
N ASP A 69 7.52 7.61 4.04
CA ASP A 69 7.04 7.24 5.36
C ASP A 69 6.16 6.00 5.35
N ILE A 70 5.43 5.81 4.25
CA ILE A 70 4.42 4.76 4.14
C ILE A 70 4.25 4.28 2.69
N VAL A 71 3.93 3.01 2.53
CA VAL A 71 3.50 2.40 1.26
C VAL A 71 2.02 2.04 1.37
N ILE A 72 1.21 2.55 0.45
CA ILE A 72 -0.19 2.14 0.30
C ILE A 72 -0.24 1.00 -0.72
N VAL A 73 -0.65 -0.18 -0.24
CA VAL A 73 -0.65 -1.40 -1.04
C VAL A 73 -2.07 -1.81 -1.41
N ALA A 74 -2.34 -1.89 -2.71
CA ALA A 74 -3.65 -2.28 -3.26
C ALA A 74 -3.45 -3.17 -4.51
N VAL A 75 -3.14 -4.45 -4.30
CA VAL A 75 -2.85 -5.41 -5.39
C VAL A 75 -3.90 -6.51 -5.45
N THR A 76 -4.09 -7.24 -4.36
CA THR A 76 -5.12 -8.28 -4.21
C THR A 76 -5.52 -8.41 -2.73
N SER A 77 -6.54 -9.21 -2.45
CA SER A 77 -7.07 -9.41 -1.08
C SER A 77 -6.34 -10.51 -0.30
N GLU A 78 -5.75 -11.47 -0.98
CA GLU A 78 -5.22 -12.71 -0.37
C GLU A 78 -3.86 -12.50 0.29
N LEU A 79 -3.81 -12.65 1.62
CA LEU A 79 -2.57 -12.47 2.39
C LEU A 79 -1.39 -13.35 1.92
N PRO A 80 -1.55 -14.64 1.60
CA PRO A 80 -0.43 -15.44 1.11
C PRO A 80 0.21 -14.90 -0.16
N ILE A 81 -0.58 -14.33 -1.06
CA ILE A 81 -0.10 -13.72 -2.31
C ILE A 81 0.57 -12.37 -2.01
N MET A 82 0.05 -11.64 -1.03
CA MET A 82 0.54 -10.33 -0.63
C MET A 82 1.78 -10.37 0.26
N PHE A 83 1.99 -11.49 0.95
CA PHE A 83 3.07 -11.65 1.92
C PHE A 83 4.45 -11.21 1.40
N PRO A 84 4.94 -11.64 0.23
CA PRO A 84 6.24 -11.19 -0.27
C PRO A 84 6.30 -9.69 -0.54
N ILE A 85 5.19 -9.07 -0.94
CA ILE A 85 5.11 -7.62 -1.17
C ILE A 85 5.20 -6.87 0.17
N TYR A 86 4.45 -7.31 1.18
CA TYR A 86 4.50 -6.69 2.50
C TYR A 86 5.89 -6.83 3.13
N LYS A 87 6.46 -8.03 3.08
CA LYS A 87 7.82 -8.31 3.55
C LYS A 87 8.83 -7.34 2.92
N GLN A 88 8.81 -7.21 1.60
CA GLN A 88 9.71 -6.30 0.88
C GLN A 88 9.56 -4.84 1.32
N CYS A 89 8.32 -4.37 1.54
CA CYS A 89 8.08 -3.01 2.03
C CYS A 89 8.61 -2.80 3.46
N LEU A 90 8.36 -3.76 4.36
CA LEU A 90 8.81 -3.69 5.75
C LEU A 90 10.34 -3.75 5.86
N GLU A 91 11.00 -4.63 5.11
CA GLU A 91 12.46 -4.73 5.02
C GLU A 91 13.10 -3.45 4.46
N ALA A 92 12.39 -2.74 3.57
CA ALA A 92 12.77 -1.40 3.10
C ALA A 92 12.50 -0.29 4.13
N LYS A 93 12.15 -0.65 5.37
CA LYS A 93 11.83 0.25 6.50
C LYS A 93 10.68 1.22 6.18
N LYS A 94 9.64 0.72 5.53
CA LYS A 94 8.43 1.49 5.23
C LYS A 94 7.26 0.96 6.04
N ASN A 95 6.46 1.87 6.61
CA ASN A 95 5.16 1.51 7.10
C ASN A 95 4.28 1.04 5.93
N VAL A 96 3.34 0.15 6.21
CA VAL A 96 2.43 -0.40 5.20
C VAL A 96 0.99 -0.18 5.61
N ALA A 97 0.20 0.43 4.75
CA ALA A 97 -1.24 0.43 4.82
C ALA A 97 -1.79 -0.35 3.62
N THR A 98 -2.64 -1.33 3.86
CA THR A 98 -3.22 -2.16 2.80
C THR A 98 -4.73 -2.20 2.87
N ILE A 99 -5.37 -2.27 1.70
CA ILE A 99 -6.81 -2.51 1.57
C ILE A 99 -7.14 -3.98 1.31
N GLY A 100 -6.14 -4.87 1.42
CA GLY A 100 -6.36 -6.31 1.27
C GLY A 100 -7.24 -6.85 2.40
N GLU A 101 -8.41 -7.37 2.07
CA GLU A 101 -9.44 -7.78 3.02
C GLU A 101 -8.91 -8.79 4.06
N SER A 102 -8.15 -9.81 3.63
CA SER A 102 -7.60 -10.81 4.55
C SER A 102 -6.49 -10.26 5.47
N SER A 103 -6.06 -9.02 5.26
CA SER A 103 -5.05 -8.34 6.10
C SER A 103 -5.66 -7.53 7.23
N SER A 104 -6.97 -7.27 7.22
CA SER A 104 -7.66 -6.46 8.26
C SER A 104 -7.74 -7.20 9.59
N PHE A 105 -7.91 -8.54 9.58
CA PHE A 105 -7.88 -9.38 10.77
C PHE A 105 -7.24 -10.73 10.44
N SER A 106 -5.97 -10.72 10.10
CA SER A 106 -5.22 -11.87 9.59
C SER A 106 -4.89 -12.93 10.66
N TRP A 107 -4.89 -12.58 11.94
CA TRP A 107 -4.57 -13.46 13.07
C TRP A 107 -5.39 -14.76 13.10
N ARG A 108 -6.63 -14.70 12.64
CA ARG A 108 -7.52 -15.87 12.61
C ARG A 108 -7.33 -16.73 11.36
N LEU A 109 -7.14 -16.09 10.20
CA LEU A 109 -7.10 -16.78 8.91
C LEU A 109 -5.72 -17.31 8.56
N TYR A 110 -4.68 -16.52 8.92
CA TYR A 110 -3.29 -16.80 8.57
C TYR A 110 -2.35 -16.50 9.74
N PRO A 111 -2.50 -17.21 10.88
CA PRO A 111 -1.77 -16.89 12.11
C PRO A 111 -0.25 -16.92 11.93
N GLU A 112 0.29 -17.91 11.22
CA GLU A 112 1.74 -18.06 11.00
C GLU A 112 2.30 -16.89 10.19
N LEU A 113 1.69 -16.57 9.04
CA LEU A 113 2.11 -15.44 8.21
C LEU A 113 1.98 -14.11 8.95
N THR A 114 0.96 -13.98 9.77
CA THR A 114 0.73 -12.76 10.57
C THR A 114 1.82 -12.57 11.62
N VAL A 115 2.18 -13.65 12.33
CA VAL A 115 3.30 -13.62 13.30
C VAL A 115 4.61 -13.29 12.60
N GLU A 116 4.87 -13.84 11.42
CA GLU A 116 6.08 -13.54 10.67
C GLU A 116 6.14 -12.07 10.24
N LEU A 117 5.04 -11.50 9.71
CA LEU A 117 4.96 -10.09 9.36
C LEU A 117 5.12 -9.17 10.57
N ASP A 118 4.52 -9.52 11.71
CA ASP A 118 4.67 -8.78 12.97
C ASP A 118 6.12 -8.77 13.45
N ASN A 119 6.80 -9.91 13.39
CA ASN A 119 8.21 -10.02 13.75
C ASN A 119 9.11 -9.19 12.82
N ILE A 120 8.85 -9.21 11.51
CA ILE A 120 9.59 -8.39 10.54
C ILE A 120 9.34 -6.90 10.83
N ALA A 121 8.08 -6.49 11.01
CA ALA A 121 7.74 -5.10 11.30
C ALA A 121 8.44 -4.59 12.56
N LYS A 122 8.45 -5.38 13.64
CA LYS A 122 9.16 -5.09 14.89
C LYS A 122 10.67 -4.99 14.69
N ALA A 123 11.25 -5.91 13.95
CA ALA A 123 12.70 -5.92 13.69
C ALA A 123 13.18 -4.68 12.93
N TYR A 124 12.36 -4.14 12.03
CA TYR A 124 12.68 -2.94 11.25
C TYR A 124 12.10 -1.64 11.84
N GLY A 125 11.38 -1.71 12.95
CA GLY A 125 10.78 -0.55 13.62
C GLY A 125 9.68 0.14 12.80
N VAL A 126 8.88 -0.63 12.08
CA VAL A 126 7.79 -0.17 11.21
C VAL A 126 6.48 -0.87 11.54
N THR A 127 5.39 -0.40 10.94
CA THR A 127 4.03 -0.92 11.18
C THR A 127 3.41 -1.40 9.88
N ILE A 128 2.66 -2.49 9.95
CA ILE A 128 1.72 -2.90 8.91
C ILE A 128 0.30 -2.90 9.46
N THR A 129 -0.65 -2.36 8.70
CA THR A 129 -2.07 -2.35 9.07
C THR A 129 -2.97 -2.59 7.88
N GLY A 130 -3.98 -3.43 8.07
CA GLY A 130 -5.14 -3.49 7.19
C GLY A 130 -5.97 -2.21 7.35
N THR A 131 -6.56 -1.73 6.27
CA THR A 131 -7.45 -0.57 6.23
C THR A 131 -8.59 -0.83 5.26
N GLY A 132 -9.57 0.01 5.25
CA GLY A 132 -10.68 -0.06 4.31
C GLY A 132 -12.00 0.33 4.97
N ALA A 133 -12.84 1.08 4.25
CA ALA A 133 -14.12 1.52 4.77
C ALA A 133 -15.08 0.34 5.01
N GLN A 134 -14.98 -0.71 4.22
CA GLN A 134 -15.80 -1.91 4.37
C GLN A 134 -15.43 -2.66 5.65
N ASP A 135 -14.14 -2.93 5.88
CA ASP A 135 -13.68 -3.71 7.01
C ASP A 135 -13.79 -2.94 8.32
N PHE A 136 -13.38 -1.67 8.35
CA PHE A 136 -13.43 -0.83 9.54
C PHE A 136 -14.79 -0.17 9.79
N GLY A 137 -15.51 0.20 8.74
CA GLY A 137 -16.79 0.86 8.88
C GLY A 137 -17.95 -0.13 9.03
N ILE A 138 -18.17 -0.96 8.03
CA ILE A 138 -19.38 -1.80 7.96
C ILE A 138 -19.27 -3.02 8.86
N VAL A 139 -18.14 -3.74 8.83
CA VAL A 139 -17.97 -4.98 9.61
C VAL A 139 -17.90 -4.67 11.11
N HIS A 140 -17.09 -3.70 11.53
CA HIS A 140 -17.00 -3.33 12.94
C HIS A 140 -18.30 -2.74 13.49
N LEU A 141 -18.99 -1.90 12.73
CA LEU A 141 -20.30 -1.38 13.14
C LEU A 141 -21.34 -2.50 13.26
N GLY A 142 -21.34 -3.47 12.32
CA GLY A 142 -22.23 -4.63 12.38
C GLY A 142 -21.98 -5.55 13.57
N ILE A 143 -20.76 -5.59 14.11
CA ILE A 143 -20.42 -6.36 15.31
C ILE A 143 -20.85 -5.62 16.60
N LEU A 144 -20.82 -4.28 16.56
CA LEU A 144 -21.14 -3.45 17.72
C LEU A 144 -22.66 -3.17 17.88
N MET A 145 -23.47 -3.50 16.87
CA MET A 145 -24.95 -3.39 16.90
C MET A 145 -25.61 -4.70 17.32
#